data_2d5b2819492e51cba836d350ee188271
#
_entry.id   2d5b2819492e51cba836d350ee188271
#
_cell.length_a   1.000
_cell.length_b   1.000
_cell.length_c   1.000
_cell.angle_alpha   90.00
_cell.angle_beta   90.00
_cell.angle_gamma   90.00
#
_symmetry.space_group_name_H-M   'P 1'
#
loop_
_entity.id
_entity.type
_entity.pdbx_description
1 polymer ?
#
loop_
_entity_poly.entity_id
_entity_poly.type
_entity_poly.pdbx_seq_one_letter_code
_entity_poly.pdbx_strand_id
1 'polypeptide(L)'
;EKDYEAIKRAVYEYGGVESAVYIPADFGKTGAGELEAGESWTGEALCYQGTQEANHDIVIVGWDDHYPKENFSAKPEADGAFLCLNSWGSGFGEDGYFYVSYEDSQIGVYGISYSGLEDAEHYSRIYQTDLRGWTGQMGYGSSSAWFANVYTAQETERIAACGFYATAPDTSYRVYGAVLPEEPPGAEKRSDIKTAFADRNLLAEGTLSYAGFYTISWEDGLFAEEGSRFALLVEIDSPGT
;
A
#
# COMPACT_ATOMS: atom_id res chain seq x y z
N GLU A 1 1.46 7.61 -17.67
CA GLU A 1 2.90 7.91 -17.85
C GLU A 1 3.61 7.56 -16.55
N LYS A 2 4.74 6.85 -16.62
CA LYS A 2 5.50 6.45 -15.42
C LYS A 2 6.25 7.67 -14.87
N ASP A 3 6.13 7.89 -13.56
CA ASP A 3 6.84 8.98 -12.87
C ASP A 3 8.07 8.44 -12.16
N TYR A 4 9.18 8.34 -12.88
CA TYR A 4 10.44 7.84 -12.34
C TYR A 4 11.03 8.74 -11.25
N GLU A 5 10.80 10.04 -11.32
CA GLU A 5 11.28 10.98 -10.32
C GLU A 5 10.53 10.82 -8.99
N ALA A 6 9.22 10.52 -9.05
CA ALA A 6 8.46 10.17 -7.85
C ALA A 6 8.95 8.87 -7.22
N ILE A 7 9.27 7.84 -8.04
CA ILE A 7 9.84 6.57 -7.55
C ILE A 7 11.21 6.80 -6.91
N LYS A 8 12.12 7.52 -7.57
CA LYS A 8 13.45 7.84 -7.01
C LYS A 8 13.35 8.60 -5.69
N ARG A 9 12.43 9.57 -5.61
CA ARG A 9 12.17 10.30 -4.38
C ARG A 9 11.67 9.37 -3.28
N ALA A 10 10.72 8.49 -3.58
CA ALA A 10 10.19 7.53 -2.63
C ALA A 10 11.26 6.54 -2.14
N VAL A 11 12.14 6.06 -3.01
CA VAL A 11 13.32 5.25 -2.63
C VAL A 11 14.22 6.03 -1.68
N TYR A 12 14.50 7.30 -1.99
CA TYR A 12 15.37 8.14 -1.16
C TYR A 12 14.75 8.44 0.22
N GLU A 13 13.45 8.71 0.28
CA GLU A 13 12.75 9.08 1.51
C GLU A 13 12.37 7.87 2.38
N TYR A 14 11.98 6.75 1.77
CA TYR A 14 11.39 5.60 2.48
C TYR A 14 12.23 4.31 2.38
N GLY A 15 13.27 4.28 1.56
CA GLY A 15 14.20 3.17 1.40
C GLY A 15 13.85 2.25 0.25
N GLY A 16 12.69 1.60 0.24
CA GLY A 16 12.27 0.68 -0.81
C GLY A 16 10.91 1.03 -1.39
N VAL A 17 10.75 0.73 -2.68
CA VAL A 17 9.46 0.84 -3.39
C VAL A 17 9.15 -0.52 -4.01
N GLU A 18 8.12 -1.19 -3.49
CA GLU A 18 7.58 -2.40 -4.12
C GLU A 18 7.01 -2.04 -5.48
N SER A 19 7.36 -2.81 -6.49
CA SER A 19 6.86 -2.69 -7.86
C SER A 19 6.80 -4.06 -8.50
N ALA A 20 6.20 -4.16 -9.69
CA ALA A 20 6.11 -5.42 -10.40
C ALA A 20 6.80 -5.37 -11.75
N VAL A 21 7.23 -6.53 -12.21
CA VAL A 21 7.83 -6.76 -13.52
C VAL A 21 7.23 -7.97 -14.19
N TYR A 22 7.38 -8.09 -15.49
CA TYR A 22 7.16 -9.35 -16.18
C TYR A 22 8.49 -10.07 -16.32
N ILE A 23 8.61 -11.25 -15.70
CA ILE A 23 9.76 -12.13 -15.82
C ILE A 23 9.47 -13.17 -16.92
N PRO A 24 10.17 -13.14 -18.07
CA PRO A 24 10.10 -14.20 -19.07
C PRO A 24 10.57 -15.55 -18.48
N ALA A 25 10.01 -16.65 -18.97
CA ALA A 25 10.30 -17.98 -18.44
C ALA A 25 11.77 -18.43 -18.61
N ASP A 26 12.48 -17.79 -19.51
CA ASP A 26 13.91 -17.99 -19.81
C ASP A 26 14.83 -16.97 -19.16
N PHE A 27 14.29 -15.98 -18.44
CA PHE A 27 15.09 -14.98 -17.74
C PHE A 27 15.96 -15.63 -16.67
N GLY A 28 17.25 -15.27 -16.69
CA GLY A 28 18.22 -15.81 -15.73
C GLY A 28 18.71 -17.21 -16.04
N LYS A 29 18.24 -17.82 -17.13
CA LYS A 29 18.77 -19.11 -17.62
C LYS A 29 19.89 -18.83 -18.62
N THR A 30 21.12 -18.77 -18.17
CA THR A 30 22.27 -18.79 -19.07
C THR A 30 22.42 -20.20 -19.66
N GLY A 31 21.86 -20.44 -20.86
CA GLY A 31 22.03 -21.66 -21.64
C GLY A 31 21.54 -22.92 -20.94
N ALA A 32 20.33 -23.33 -21.28
CA ALA A 32 19.77 -24.69 -21.09
C ALA A 32 20.34 -25.54 -19.94
N GLY A 33 20.12 -25.17 -18.69
CA GLY A 33 20.46 -25.99 -17.53
C GLY A 33 19.95 -25.35 -16.24
N GLU A 34 19.43 -26.18 -15.33
CA GLU A 34 19.29 -25.76 -13.93
C GLU A 34 20.69 -25.40 -13.42
N LEU A 35 20.81 -24.27 -12.68
CA LEU A 35 22.06 -23.93 -12.00
C LEU A 35 22.47 -25.09 -11.09
N GLU A 36 23.66 -25.65 -11.31
CA GLU A 36 24.24 -26.63 -10.42
C GLU A 36 24.61 -25.98 -9.09
N ALA A 37 24.60 -26.74 -8.00
CA ALA A 37 24.93 -26.22 -6.67
C ALA A 37 26.37 -25.67 -6.67
N GLY A 38 26.52 -24.36 -6.60
CA GLY A 38 27.79 -23.61 -6.63
C GLY A 38 28.02 -22.75 -7.86
N GLU A 39 27.12 -22.75 -8.84
CA GLU A 39 27.12 -21.79 -9.94
C GLU A 39 26.41 -20.52 -9.50
N SER A 40 27.07 -19.36 -9.65
CA SER A 40 26.44 -18.05 -9.44
C SER A 40 25.76 -17.62 -10.72
N TRP A 41 24.52 -17.14 -10.60
CA TRP A 41 23.80 -16.52 -11.69
C TRP A 41 24.53 -15.22 -12.11
N THR A 42 25.02 -15.16 -13.34
CA THR A 42 25.55 -13.95 -13.94
C THR A 42 24.38 -13.17 -14.53
N GLY A 43 23.62 -12.47 -13.66
CA GLY A 43 22.32 -11.91 -13.99
C GLY A 43 22.33 -10.98 -15.19
N GLU A 44 21.54 -11.33 -16.19
CA GLU A 44 21.13 -10.36 -17.21
C GLU A 44 20.23 -9.33 -16.57
N ALA A 45 20.48 -8.07 -16.85
CA ALA A 45 19.59 -7.01 -16.49
C ALA A 45 18.27 -7.13 -17.27
N LEU A 46 17.13 -6.90 -16.60
CA LEU A 46 15.81 -7.07 -17.19
C LEU A 46 15.38 -5.84 -17.98
N CYS A 47 14.90 -6.06 -19.19
CA CYS A 47 14.15 -5.07 -19.97
C CYS A 47 13.09 -5.80 -20.78
N TYR A 48 11.87 -5.82 -20.30
CA TYR A 48 10.74 -6.37 -21.03
C TYR A 48 9.97 -5.26 -21.74
N GLN A 49 9.86 -5.35 -23.06
CA GLN A 49 9.14 -4.39 -23.92
C GLN A 49 7.97 -5.09 -24.61
N GLY A 50 7.00 -5.54 -23.84
CA GLY A 50 5.85 -6.28 -24.34
C GLY A 50 4.54 -5.89 -23.66
N THR A 51 3.50 -6.68 -23.94
CA THR A 51 2.12 -6.41 -23.47
C THR A 51 1.64 -7.41 -22.42
N GLN A 52 2.49 -8.33 -21.95
CA GLN A 52 2.12 -9.25 -20.89
C GLN A 52 2.02 -8.48 -19.56
N GLU A 53 1.04 -8.85 -18.76
CA GLU A 53 0.90 -8.32 -17.41
C GLU A 53 2.06 -8.77 -16.53
N ALA A 54 2.39 -7.98 -15.53
CA ALA A 54 3.39 -8.32 -14.53
C ALA A 54 3.03 -9.66 -13.86
N ASN A 55 4.05 -10.47 -13.59
CA ASN A 55 3.91 -11.78 -12.97
C ASN A 55 4.83 -12.00 -11.76
N HIS A 56 5.60 -10.97 -11.39
CA HIS A 56 6.56 -11.04 -10.31
C HIS A 56 6.72 -9.69 -9.62
N ASP A 57 6.78 -9.70 -8.28
CA ASP A 57 6.98 -8.52 -7.47
C ASP A 57 8.45 -8.44 -7.03
N ILE A 58 8.97 -7.20 -7.03
CA ILE A 58 10.34 -6.86 -6.65
C ILE A 58 10.34 -5.57 -5.82
N VAL A 59 11.46 -5.24 -5.22
CA VAL A 59 11.62 -3.98 -4.50
C VAL A 59 12.68 -3.12 -5.20
N ILE A 60 12.30 -1.94 -5.66
CA ILE A 60 13.24 -0.93 -6.14
C ILE A 60 13.95 -0.33 -4.91
N VAL A 61 15.28 -0.41 -4.87
CA VAL A 61 16.11 0.05 -3.75
C VAL A 61 17.12 1.12 -4.14
N GLY A 62 17.24 1.42 -5.43
CA GLY A 62 18.17 2.41 -5.98
C GLY A 62 17.96 2.60 -7.46
N TRP A 63 18.86 3.35 -8.06
CA TRP A 63 18.91 3.57 -9.52
C TRP A 63 20.30 3.97 -9.97
N ASP A 64 20.55 3.82 -11.28
CA ASP A 64 21.71 4.37 -11.99
C ASP A 64 21.24 4.95 -13.34
N ASP A 65 21.27 6.28 -13.47
CA ASP A 65 20.84 6.98 -14.68
C ASP A 65 21.80 6.75 -15.87
N HIS A 66 22.98 6.20 -15.61
CA HIS A 66 23.99 5.91 -16.61
C HIS A 66 24.22 4.40 -16.81
N TYR A 67 23.35 3.55 -16.25
CA TYR A 67 23.46 2.11 -16.45
C TYR A 67 23.37 1.78 -17.95
N PRO A 68 24.44 1.15 -18.53
CA PRO A 68 24.55 1.04 -19.98
C PRO A 68 23.44 0.17 -20.57
N LYS A 69 22.76 0.68 -21.58
CA LYS A 69 21.71 -0.05 -22.30
C LYS A 69 22.21 -1.33 -22.97
N GLU A 70 23.49 -1.42 -23.27
CA GLU A 70 24.11 -2.60 -23.85
C GLU A 70 24.09 -3.82 -22.90
N ASN A 71 23.91 -3.59 -21.60
CA ASN A 71 23.82 -4.66 -20.59
C ASN A 71 22.45 -5.37 -20.62
N PHE A 72 21.48 -4.86 -21.36
CA PHE A 72 20.16 -5.48 -21.49
C PHE A 72 20.09 -6.32 -22.78
N SER A 73 19.51 -7.50 -22.68
CA SER A 73 19.30 -8.38 -23.86
C SER A 73 18.30 -7.77 -24.86
N ALA A 74 17.27 -7.10 -24.40
CA ALA A 74 16.24 -6.45 -25.23
C ALA A 74 16.67 -5.09 -25.80
N LYS A 75 17.82 -4.56 -25.44
CA LYS A 75 18.43 -3.33 -25.96
C LYS A 75 17.47 -2.13 -25.96
N PRO A 76 17.22 -1.52 -24.80
CA PRO A 76 16.46 -0.28 -24.71
C PRO A 76 17.12 0.85 -25.51
N GLU A 77 16.39 1.91 -25.81
CA GLU A 77 16.89 3.04 -26.61
C GLU A 77 17.88 3.92 -25.83
N ALA A 78 17.69 4.05 -24.50
CA ALA A 78 18.48 4.89 -23.63
C ALA A 78 19.13 4.11 -22.47
N ASP A 79 20.17 4.70 -21.90
CA ASP A 79 20.79 4.26 -20.64
C ASP A 79 19.84 4.53 -19.46
N GLY A 80 20.07 3.84 -18.35
CA GLY A 80 19.39 4.04 -17.09
C GLY A 80 18.55 2.85 -16.64
N ALA A 81 18.63 2.59 -15.35
CA ALA A 81 17.96 1.47 -14.72
C ALA A 81 17.63 1.72 -13.24
N PHE A 82 16.64 1.03 -12.76
CA PHE A 82 16.42 0.82 -11.34
C PHE A 82 17.27 -0.36 -10.83
N LEU A 83 17.87 -0.19 -9.67
CA LEU A 83 18.46 -1.29 -8.89
C LEU A 83 17.35 -1.92 -8.06
N CYS A 84 17.12 -3.21 -8.27
CA CYS A 84 16.02 -3.95 -7.67
C CYS A 84 16.53 -5.11 -6.81
N LEU A 85 15.89 -5.33 -5.67
CA LEU A 85 16.08 -6.51 -4.84
C LEU A 85 15.02 -7.55 -5.18
N ASN A 86 15.48 -8.79 -5.44
CA ASN A 86 14.63 -9.93 -5.72
C ASN A 86 14.43 -10.81 -4.47
N SER A 87 13.39 -11.63 -4.48
CA SER A 87 13.06 -12.59 -3.42
C SER A 87 13.71 -13.98 -3.60
N TRP A 88 14.58 -14.16 -4.60
CA TRP A 88 15.17 -15.47 -4.92
C TRP A 88 16.47 -15.80 -4.17
N GLY A 89 16.83 -14.96 -3.21
CA GLY A 89 18.01 -15.14 -2.35
C GLY A 89 19.30 -14.60 -2.97
N SER A 90 20.37 -14.65 -2.19
CA SER A 90 21.68 -14.07 -2.56
C SER A 90 22.44 -14.82 -3.67
N GLY A 91 21.99 -16.00 -4.06
CA GLY A 91 22.52 -16.72 -5.22
C GLY A 91 22.04 -16.18 -6.57
N PHE A 92 21.09 -15.25 -6.56
CA PHE A 92 20.56 -14.61 -7.75
C PHE A 92 21.24 -13.24 -7.97
N GLY A 93 21.62 -12.92 -9.20
CA GLY A 93 22.17 -11.62 -9.55
C GLY A 93 23.45 -11.29 -8.76
N GLU A 94 23.55 -10.06 -8.32
CA GLU A 94 24.62 -9.59 -7.44
C GLU A 94 24.07 -9.56 -6.00
N ASP A 95 24.30 -10.64 -5.26
CA ASP A 95 23.78 -10.82 -3.89
C ASP A 95 22.25 -10.65 -3.74
N GLY A 96 21.47 -11.05 -4.75
CA GLY A 96 20.03 -10.89 -4.80
C GLY A 96 19.54 -9.65 -5.52
N TYR A 97 20.45 -8.78 -5.99
CA TYR A 97 20.14 -7.56 -6.71
C TYR A 97 20.31 -7.76 -8.22
N PHE A 98 19.53 -6.98 -8.98
CA PHE A 98 19.62 -6.91 -10.44
C PHE A 98 19.09 -5.56 -10.94
N TYR A 99 19.38 -5.23 -12.20
CA TYR A 99 18.94 -3.99 -12.80
C TYR A 99 17.72 -4.20 -13.69
N VAL A 100 16.77 -3.27 -13.63
CA VAL A 100 15.61 -3.21 -14.54
C VAL A 100 15.61 -1.89 -15.28
N SER A 101 15.61 -1.93 -16.61
CA SER A 101 15.62 -0.73 -17.45
C SER A 101 14.44 0.18 -17.14
N TYR A 102 14.63 1.49 -17.21
CA TYR A 102 13.54 2.45 -17.20
C TYR A 102 12.54 2.21 -18.33
N GLU A 103 12.97 1.64 -19.45
CA GLU A 103 12.11 1.32 -20.59
C GLU A 103 11.37 -0.01 -20.46
N ASP A 104 11.57 -0.78 -19.38
CA ASP A 104 10.76 -1.97 -19.11
C ASP A 104 9.27 -1.62 -19.05
N SER A 105 8.39 -2.41 -19.69
CA SER A 105 6.98 -2.07 -19.82
C SER A 105 6.22 -2.05 -18.49
N GLN A 106 6.65 -2.82 -17.48
CA GLN A 106 5.92 -3.05 -16.24
C GLN A 106 6.49 -2.30 -15.05
N ILE A 107 7.83 -2.15 -14.95
CA ILE A 107 8.45 -1.45 -13.82
C ILE A 107 7.86 -0.05 -13.65
N GLY A 108 7.51 0.33 -12.42
CA GLY A 108 6.99 1.66 -12.11
C GLY A 108 5.58 1.97 -12.65
N VAL A 109 4.83 0.97 -13.13
CA VAL A 109 3.39 1.13 -13.42
C VAL A 109 2.62 1.41 -12.13
N TYR A 110 3.01 0.75 -11.05
CA TYR A 110 2.64 1.13 -9.69
C TYR A 110 3.87 1.07 -8.78
N GLY A 111 3.81 1.75 -7.65
CA GLY A 111 4.82 1.68 -6.60
C GLY A 111 4.17 1.79 -5.23
N ILE A 112 4.60 0.94 -4.30
CA ILE A 112 4.13 0.94 -2.92
C ILE A 112 5.33 1.17 -2.01
N SER A 113 5.26 2.22 -1.18
CA SER A 113 6.24 2.48 -0.13
C SER A 113 5.62 2.21 1.23
N TYR A 114 6.38 1.55 2.09
CA TYR A 114 5.98 1.28 3.47
C TYR A 114 6.68 2.29 4.38
N SER A 115 5.89 3.10 5.06
CA SER A 115 6.38 4.14 5.97
C SER A 115 5.63 4.10 7.29
N GLY A 116 6.13 4.80 8.30
CA GLY A 116 5.46 4.87 9.60
C GLY A 116 5.40 3.53 10.32
N LEU A 117 6.47 2.72 10.22
CA LEU A 117 6.57 1.45 10.95
C LEU A 117 6.63 1.75 12.44
N GLU A 118 5.79 1.09 13.21
CA GLU A 118 5.72 1.16 14.67
C GLU A 118 5.95 -0.22 15.26
N ASP A 119 6.32 -0.27 16.56
CA ASP A 119 6.44 -1.53 17.27
C ASP A 119 5.11 -2.28 17.27
N ALA A 120 5.17 -3.61 17.16
CA ALA A 120 3.99 -4.46 17.16
C ALA A 120 3.16 -4.34 18.46
N GLU A 121 3.76 -3.87 19.55
CA GLU A 121 3.12 -3.65 20.84
C GLU A 121 2.60 -2.21 21.04
N HIS A 122 2.73 -1.33 20.04
CA HIS A 122 2.26 0.05 20.11
C HIS A 122 0.76 0.15 20.43
N TYR A 123 -0.04 -0.73 19.82
CA TYR A 123 -1.46 -0.91 20.15
C TYR A 123 -1.68 -2.26 20.80
N SER A 124 -2.32 -2.26 21.99
CA SER A 124 -2.62 -3.50 22.72
C SER A 124 -3.68 -4.35 22.02
N ARG A 125 -4.49 -3.76 21.15
CA ARG A 125 -5.61 -4.43 20.45
C ARG A 125 -5.90 -3.80 19.10
N ILE A 126 -6.28 -4.64 18.15
CA ILE A 126 -6.76 -4.22 16.81
C ILE A 126 -8.15 -4.79 16.60
N TYR A 127 -9.10 -3.91 16.25
CA TYR A 127 -10.43 -4.27 15.78
C TYR A 127 -10.45 -4.23 14.25
N GLN A 128 -10.76 -5.35 13.63
CA GLN A 128 -10.72 -5.48 12.18
C GLN A 128 -11.84 -6.40 11.69
N THR A 129 -12.51 -6.03 10.60
CA THR A 129 -13.56 -6.84 9.98
C THR A 129 -13.13 -7.39 8.61
N ASP A 130 -12.21 -6.74 7.93
CA ASP A 130 -11.69 -7.06 6.60
C ASP A 130 -10.28 -7.69 6.72
N LEU A 131 -10.24 -9.02 6.77
CA LEU A 131 -8.98 -9.76 6.95
C LEU A 131 -8.19 -9.97 5.64
N ARG A 132 -8.68 -9.47 4.51
CA ARG A 132 -8.09 -9.71 3.19
C ARG A 132 -7.34 -8.51 2.60
N GLY A 133 -7.30 -7.38 3.32
CA GLY A 133 -6.74 -6.14 2.81
C GLY A 133 -7.57 -5.55 1.66
N TRP A 134 -6.88 -4.91 0.73
CA TRP A 134 -7.52 -4.31 -0.44
C TRP A 134 -8.01 -5.36 -1.41
N THR A 135 -9.33 -5.40 -1.65
CA THR A 135 -9.96 -6.32 -2.62
C THR A 135 -10.73 -5.60 -3.73
N GLY A 136 -10.95 -4.31 -3.58
CA GLY A 136 -11.67 -3.48 -4.54
C GLY A 136 -12.13 -2.17 -3.91
N GLN A 137 -12.69 -1.32 -4.75
CA GLN A 137 -13.27 -0.03 -4.32
C GLN A 137 -14.70 0.12 -4.81
N MET A 138 -15.48 0.88 -4.08
CA MET A 138 -16.85 1.26 -4.42
C MET A 138 -17.02 2.75 -4.15
N GLY A 139 -17.87 3.42 -4.92
CA GLY A 139 -18.20 4.82 -4.74
C GLY A 139 -19.64 5.12 -5.16
N TYR A 140 -20.05 6.35 -4.93
CA TYR A 140 -21.39 6.84 -5.26
C TYR A 140 -21.41 7.69 -6.54
N GLY A 141 -20.31 7.73 -7.30
CA GLY A 141 -20.14 8.65 -8.42
C GLY A 141 -19.97 10.11 -7.93
N SER A 142 -19.39 10.30 -6.75
CA SER A 142 -19.14 11.57 -6.10
C SER A 142 -17.77 11.53 -5.41
N SER A 143 -17.06 12.65 -5.35
CA SER A 143 -15.79 12.76 -4.64
C SER A 143 -15.93 12.52 -3.13
N SER A 144 -17.10 12.75 -2.56
CA SER A 144 -17.36 12.62 -1.12
C SER A 144 -18.02 11.31 -0.78
N ALA A 145 -17.49 10.60 0.20
CA ALA A 145 -18.05 9.37 0.74
C ALA A 145 -17.97 9.32 2.27
N TRP A 146 -18.88 8.54 2.86
CA TRP A 146 -18.90 8.22 4.28
C TRP A 146 -18.92 6.72 4.46
N PHE A 147 -18.10 6.20 5.36
CA PHE A 147 -18.12 4.81 5.77
C PHE A 147 -17.86 4.66 7.27
N ALA A 148 -18.29 3.56 7.84
CA ALA A 148 -18.15 3.32 9.26
C ALA A 148 -18.06 1.83 9.56
N ASN A 149 -17.31 1.52 10.64
CA ASN A 149 -17.35 0.23 11.29
C ASN A 149 -17.81 0.37 12.74
N VAL A 150 -18.55 -0.62 13.21
CA VAL A 150 -19.03 -0.71 14.59
C VAL A 150 -18.42 -1.94 15.24
N TYR A 151 -17.85 -1.75 16.43
CA TYR A 151 -17.21 -2.79 17.22
C TYR A 151 -17.82 -2.84 18.62
N THR A 152 -17.57 -3.94 19.33
CA THR A 152 -17.86 -4.04 20.76
C THR A 152 -16.53 -4.07 21.51
N ALA A 153 -16.36 -3.17 22.48
CA ALA A 153 -15.18 -3.09 23.31
C ALA A 153 -15.03 -4.37 24.13
N GLN A 154 -13.86 -4.97 24.09
CA GLN A 154 -13.58 -6.23 24.82
C GLN A 154 -13.12 -5.97 26.25
N GLU A 155 -12.64 -4.77 26.51
CA GLU A 155 -12.23 -4.24 27.81
C GLU A 155 -12.59 -2.75 27.86
N THR A 156 -12.47 -2.13 29.03
CA THR A 156 -12.54 -0.65 29.11
C THR A 156 -11.25 -0.08 28.54
N GLU A 157 -11.31 0.55 27.39
CA GLU A 157 -10.16 0.92 26.60
C GLU A 157 -10.30 2.27 25.88
N ARG A 158 -9.16 2.83 25.51
CA ARG A 158 -9.06 4.01 24.67
C ARG A 158 -8.83 3.61 23.22
N ILE A 159 -9.72 4.01 22.34
CA ILE A 159 -9.56 3.86 20.91
C ILE A 159 -8.67 5.00 20.42
N ALA A 160 -7.47 4.68 19.95
CA ALA A 160 -6.39 5.65 19.73
C ALA A 160 -6.09 5.93 18.26
N ALA A 161 -6.56 5.08 17.34
CA ALA A 161 -6.29 5.23 15.92
C ALA A 161 -7.35 4.55 15.05
N CYS A 162 -7.38 4.91 13.76
CA CYS A 162 -8.20 4.30 12.72
C CYS A 162 -7.38 4.08 11.46
N GLY A 163 -7.41 2.86 10.93
CA GLY A 163 -6.81 2.53 9.63
C GLY A 163 -7.84 2.56 8.51
N PHE A 164 -7.52 3.19 7.38
CA PHE A 164 -8.34 3.18 6.18
C PHE A 164 -7.53 3.44 4.91
N TYR A 165 -8.11 3.11 3.74
CA TYR A 165 -7.52 3.38 2.44
C TYR A 165 -8.03 4.71 1.87
N ALA A 166 -7.09 5.56 1.40
CA ALA A 166 -7.37 6.64 0.48
C ALA A 166 -7.17 6.14 -0.96
N THR A 167 -8.16 6.33 -1.82
CA THR A 167 -8.16 5.77 -3.18
C THR A 167 -7.58 6.71 -4.23
N ALA A 168 -7.34 7.97 -3.87
CA ALA A 168 -6.79 9.00 -4.73
C ALA A 168 -5.79 9.90 -3.95
N PRO A 169 -4.83 10.53 -4.63
CA PRO A 169 -4.02 11.57 -4.02
C PRO A 169 -4.86 12.78 -3.59
N ASP A 170 -4.33 13.58 -2.68
CA ASP A 170 -4.95 14.80 -2.13
C ASP A 170 -6.34 14.57 -1.51
N THR A 171 -6.59 13.34 -1.01
CA THR A 171 -7.83 13.00 -0.33
C THR A 171 -7.90 13.70 1.03
N SER A 172 -8.90 14.57 1.22
CA SER A 172 -9.23 15.13 2.53
C SER A 172 -10.02 14.12 3.35
N TYR A 173 -9.80 14.10 4.67
CA TYR A 173 -10.49 13.17 5.55
C TYR A 173 -10.93 13.83 6.86
N ARG A 174 -11.98 13.28 7.46
CA ARG A 174 -12.36 13.47 8.86
C ARG A 174 -12.70 12.14 9.49
N VAL A 175 -12.11 11.87 10.64
CA VAL A 175 -12.40 10.68 11.45
C VAL A 175 -13.25 11.10 12.64
N TYR A 176 -14.39 10.44 12.82
CA TYR A 176 -15.27 10.66 13.96
C TYR A 176 -15.40 9.37 14.77
N GLY A 177 -15.60 9.51 16.07
CA GLY A 177 -15.90 8.43 16.98
C GLY A 177 -17.21 8.65 17.74
N ALA A 178 -17.90 7.57 17.99
CA ALA A 178 -19.11 7.59 18.82
C ALA A 178 -19.21 6.32 19.67
N VAL A 179 -19.55 6.47 20.95
CA VAL A 179 -20.03 5.34 21.77
C VAL A 179 -21.53 5.25 21.55
N LEU A 180 -22.02 4.09 21.17
CA LEU A 180 -23.41 3.89 20.80
C LEU A 180 -24.24 3.51 22.03
N PRO A 181 -25.45 4.05 22.18
CA PRO A 181 -26.37 3.62 23.22
C PRO A 181 -26.73 2.15 23.03
N GLU A 182 -27.12 1.50 24.11
CA GLU A 182 -27.73 0.16 24.04
C GLU A 182 -28.94 0.22 23.12
N GLU A 183 -29.02 -0.69 22.15
CA GLU A 183 -30.19 -0.79 21.29
C GLU A 183 -31.34 -1.43 22.07
N PRO A 184 -32.53 -0.76 22.19
CA PRO A 184 -33.66 -1.39 22.79
C PRO A 184 -34.08 -2.59 21.92
N PRO A 185 -34.57 -3.68 22.55
CA PRO A 185 -35.09 -4.83 21.81
C PRO A 185 -36.12 -4.42 20.77
N GLY A 186 -35.90 -4.80 19.48
CA GLY A 186 -36.81 -4.47 18.39
C GLY A 186 -36.58 -3.10 17.73
N ALA A 187 -35.48 -2.45 17.96
CA ALA A 187 -35.12 -1.21 17.27
C ALA A 187 -35.07 -1.41 15.75
N GLU A 188 -35.76 -0.54 15.02
CA GLU A 188 -35.67 -0.52 13.56
C GLU A 188 -34.24 -0.13 13.09
N LYS A 189 -33.78 -0.80 12.04
CA LYS A 189 -32.47 -0.46 11.43
C LYS A 189 -32.54 0.98 10.92
N ARG A 190 -31.65 1.82 11.45
CA ARG A 190 -31.46 3.19 10.95
C ARG A 190 -30.82 3.15 9.57
N SER A 191 -31.40 3.84 8.61
CA SER A 191 -30.96 3.85 7.22
C SER A 191 -29.98 4.98 6.88
N ASP A 192 -29.85 5.98 7.75
CA ASP A 192 -28.99 7.14 7.53
C ASP A 192 -27.86 7.16 8.56
N ILE A 193 -26.65 7.00 8.07
CA ILE A 193 -25.42 6.96 8.88
C ILE A 193 -25.23 8.26 9.68
N LYS A 194 -25.55 9.44 9.11
CA LYS A 194 -25.38 10.73 9.79
C LYS A 194 -26.31 10.88 10.98
N THR A 195 -27.53 10.42 10.85
CA THR A 195 -28.53 10.41 11.93
C THR A 195 -28.22 9.33 12.97
N ALA A 196 -27.75 8.15 12.54
CA ALA A 196 -27.39 7.07 13.45
C ALA A 196 -26.25 7.43 14.40
N PHE A 197 -25.37 8.36 13.96
CA PHE A 197 -24.21 8.81 14.72
C PHE A 197 -24.26 10.33 14.99
N ALA A 198 -25.42 10.82 15.42
CA ALA A 198 -25.61 12.26 15.66
C ALA A 198 -24.66 12.82 16.74
N ASP A 199 -24.37 12.02 17.77
CA ASP A 199 -23.53 12.39 18.91
C ASP A 199 -22.03 12.06 18.70
N ARG A 200 -21.60 11.93 17.44
CA ARG A 200 -20.19 11.65 17.11
C ARG A 200 -19.29 12.84 17.42
N ASN A 201 -18.09 12.54 17.86
CA ASN A 201 -17.02 13.52 18.10
C ASN A 201 -16.01 13.46 16.96
N LEU A 202 -15.53 14.61 16.49
CA LEU A 202 -14.38 14.70 15.58
C LEU A 202 -13.12 14.30 16.36
N LEU A 203 -12.37 13.32 15.85
CA LEU A 203 -11.15 12.80 16.46
C LEU A 203 -9.90 13.28 15.70
N ALA A 204 -9.98 13.30 14.37
CA ALA A 204 -8.88 13.76 13.52
C ALA A 204 -9.42 14.28 12.18
N GLU A 205 -8.67 15.19 11.55
CA GLU A 205 -8.90 15.64 10.18
C GLU A 205 -7.58 16.01 9.50
N GLY A 206 -7.54 15.92 8.17
CA GLY A 206 -6.34 16.25 7.40
C GLY A 206 -6.51 15.98 5.91
N THR A 207 -5.37 15.99 5.21
CA THR A 207 -5.28 15.67 3.79
C THR A 207 -4.14 14.68 3.56
N LEU A 208 -4.37 13.67 2.74
CA LEU A 208 -3.43 12.62 2.37
C LEU A 208 -2.92 12.90 0.96
N SER A 209 -1.63 13.16 0.83
CA SER A 209 -1.01 13.55 -0.45
C SER A 209 -0.95 12.41 -1.47
N TYR A 210 -1.02 11.16 -1.04
CA TYR A 210 -0.94 9.99 -1.90
C TYR A 210 -2.11 9.04 -1.65
N ALA A 211 -2.47 8.23 -2.63
CA ALA A 211 -3.31 7.07 -2.42
C ALA A 211 -2.55 6.02 -1.58
N GLY A 212 -3.25 5.29 -0.71
CA GLY A 212 -2.61 4.28 0.12
C GLY A 212 -3.40 3.93 1.38
N PHE A 213 -2.85 3.04 2.19
CA PHE A 213 -3.36 2.72 3.52
C PHE A 213 -2.72 3.64 4.55
N TYR A 214 -3.54 4.22 5.42
CA TYR A 214 -3.10 5.13 6.47
C TYR A 214 -3.65 4.73 7.81
N THR A 215 -2.82 4.82 8.85
CA THR A 215 -3.23 4.77 10.25
C THR A 215 -3.22 6.19 10.80
N ILE A 216 -4.39 6.71 11.10
CA ILE A 216 -4.58 8.05 11.67
C ILE A 216 -4.77 7.92 13.16
N SER A 217 -3.88 8.51 13.93
CA SER A 217 -3.91 8.52 15.40
C SER A 217 -4.36 9.89 15.95
N TRP A 218 -4.80 9.90 17.20
CA TRP A 218 -5.21 11.10 17.93
C TRP A 218 -4.87 10.98 19.42
N GLU A 219 -4.63 12.13 20.08
CA GLU A 219 -4.25 12.17 21.49
C GLU A 219 -5.47 12.02 22.43
N ASP A 220 -6.54 12.80 22.17
CA ASP A 220 -7.76 12.77 22.97
C ASP A 220 -8.66 11.62 22.49
N GLY A 221 -8.51 10.45 23.12
CA GLY A 221 -9.11 9.21 22.66
C GLY A 221 -10.62 9.11 22.89
N LEU A 222 -11.27 8.31 22.05
CA LEU A 222 -12.60 7.80 22.32
C LEU A 222 -12.46 6.70 23.40
N PHE A 223 -13.13 6.86 24.54
CA PHE A 223 -13.19 5.84 25.58
C PHE A 223 -14.43 4.98 25.41
N ALA A 224 -14.25 3.67 25.41
CA ALA A 224 -15.31 2.67 25.36
C ALA A 224 -15.21 1.76 26.59
N GLU A 225 -16.30 1.62 27.35
CA GLU A 225 -16.38 0.67 28.46
C GLU A 225 -16.52 -0.76 27.93
N GLU A 226 -16.02 -1.73 28.68
CA GLU A 226 -16.17 -3.15 28.35
C GLU A 226 -17.62 -3.50 28.00
N GLY A 227 -17.84 -4.19 26.88
CA GLY A 227 -19.13 -4.58 26.38
C GLY A 227 -19.93 -3.47 25.67
N SER A 228 -19.50 -2.20 25.74
CA SER A 228 -20.17 -1.13 25.01
C SER A 228 -19.85 -1.20 23.51
N ARG A 229 -20.77 -0.72 22.68
CA ARG A 229 -20.56 -0.60 21.23
C ARG A 229 -19.98 0.78 20.93
N PHE A 230 -18.99 0.80 20.08
CA PHE A 230 -18.44 2.05 19.53
C PHE A 230 -18.33 1.99 18.01
N ALA A 231 -18.34 3.15 17.40
CA ALA A 231 -18.19 3.30 15.97
C ALA A 231 -17.07 4.26 15.65
N LEU A 232 -16.33 3.93 14.58
CA LEU A 232 -15.46 4.86 13.89
C LEU A 232 -16.06 5.16 12.53
N LEU A 233 -16.22 6.44 12.21
CA LEU A 233 -16.74 6.92 10.95
C LEU A 233 -15.66 7.73 10.24
N VAL A 234 -15.51 7.49 8.96
CA VAL A 234 -14.61 8.25 8.12
C VAL A 234 -15.41 8.96 7.03
N GLU A 235 -15.23 10.25 6.95
CA GLU A 235 -15.65 11.08 5.82
C GLU A 235 -14.42 11.33 4.96
N ILE A 236 -14.52 11.07 3.66
CA ILE A 236 -13.49 11.40 2.69
C ILE A 236 -14.03 12.32 1.60
N ASP A 237 -13.16 13.15 1.06
CA ASP A 237 -13.37 13.87 -0.20
C ASP A 237 -12.13 13.65 -1.07
N SER A 238 -12.30 12.87 -2.15
CA SER A 238 -11.22 12.40 -3.03
C SER A 238 -11.33 13.10 -4.38
N PRO A 239 -10.43 14.05 -4.70
CA PRO A 239 -10.47 14.75 -5.97
C PRO A 239 -10.32 13.80 -7.16
N GLY A 240 -11.13 13.98 -8.19
CA GLY A 240 -11.01 13.25 -9.45
C GLY A 240 -11.61 11.85 -9.49
N THR A 241 -12.45 11.49 -8.51
CA THR A 241 -13.21 10.24 -8.52
C THR A 241 -14.67 10.43 -8.94
#